data_9dbe61ec9ef1ed5c08a5776b1d54969e
#
_entry.id   9dbe61ec9ef1ed5c08a5776b1d54969e
#
_cell.length_a   1.000
_cell.length_b   1.000
_cell.length_c   1.000
_cell.angle_alpha   90.00
_cell.angle_beta   90.00
_cell.angle_gamma   90.00
#
_symmetry.space_group_name_H-M   'P 1'
#
loop_
_entity.id
_entity.type
_entity.pdbx_description
1 polymer ?
#
loop_
_entity_poly.entity_id
_entity_poly.type
_entity_poly.pdbx_seq_one_letter_code
_entity_poly.pdbx_strand_id
1 'polypeptide(L)'
;AMICSCGAGYIVDDQKVKYTYEITDDISKRLFDYLKKNCPDLDYFLDVSPSDHHYGYSGGYHMKRHMKSEFDLCEPNRYLDGNHKLLRLFCVGPDNAYVDHVAEMINHDFSGELHGFRTDQNCIDILNVNCSKGHQLKNLMQITGRKKEEFAAVGDEAADVTLIMEAGIGIAMEDGSEKLIKKADMTVKSVADAIDFLLKEKR
;
A
#
# COMPACT_ATOMS: atom_id res chain seq x y z
N ALA A 1 13.59 8.17 8.82
CA ALA A 1 12.39 8.35 7.99
C ALA A 1 11.63 7.01 7.89
N MET A 2 10.33 7.08 7.74
CA MET A 2 9.45 5.91 7.60
C MET A 2 8.48 6.15 6.44
N ILE A 3 8.21 5.12 5.64
CA ILE A 3 7.12 5.10 4.65
C ILE A 3 5.97 4.32 5.26
N CYS A 4 4.74 4.82 5.17
CA CYS A 4 3.53 4.21 5.72
C CYS A 4 2.42 4.14 4.68
N SER A 5 1.31 3.45 5.02
CA SER A 5 0.11 3.31 4.17
C SER A 5 0.45 2.93 2.72
N CYS A 6 1.27 1.88 2.52
CA CYS A 6 1.73 1.39 1.22
C CYS A 6 2.39 2.45 0.32
N GLY A 7 2.88 3.56 0.88
CA GLY A 7 3.50 4.66 0.16
C GLY A 7 2.64 5.92 0.08
N ALA A 8 1.43 5.93 0.64
CA ALA A 8 0.60 7.14 0.67
C ALA A 8 1.08 8.18 1.69
N GLY A 9 1.87 7.77 2.67
CA GLY A 9 2.39 8.65 3.69
C GLY A 9 3.86 8.41 4.05
N TYR A 10 4.45 9.36 4.75
CA TYR A 10 5.83 9.27 5.26
C TYR A 10 6.03 10.09 6.54
N ILE A 11 7.05 9.73 7.31
CA ILE A 11 7.52 10.46 8.50
C ILE A 11 9.01 10.74 8.33
N VAL A 12 9.45 11.95 8.63
CA VAL A 12 10.86 12.35 8.70
C VAL A 12 11.11 13.00 10.05
N ASP A 13 12.19 12.59 10.75
CA ASP A 13 12.68 13.17 11.99
C ASP A 13 11.61 13.32 13.08
N ASP A 14 10.88 12.23 13.37
CA ASP A 14 9.83 12.16 14.39
C ASP A 14 8.70 13.20 14.27
N GLN A 15 8.55 13.78 13.08
CA GLN A 15 7.45 14.70 12.78
C GLN A 15 6.14 13.94 12.55
N LYS A 16 5.04 14.69 12.47
CA LYS A 16 3.74 14.11 12.10
C LYS A 16 3.79 13.49 10.70
N VAL A 17 3.02 12.42 10.51
CA VAL A 17 2.84 11.80 9.20
C VAL A 17 2.40 12.83 8.17
N LYS A 18 3.05 12.85 7.03
CA LYS A 18 2.65 13.62 5.85
C LYS A 18 2.12 12.66 4.80
N TYR A 19 1.01 13.02 4.19
CA TYR A 19 0.34 12.23 3.15
C TYR A 19 0.54 12.89 1.79
N THR A 20 0.76 12.11 0.74
CA THR A 20 1.11 12.63 -0.59
C THR A 20 0.29 12.05 -1.73
N TYR A 21 -0.27 10.87 -1.57
CA TYR A 21 -1.00 10.17 -2.63
C TYR A 21 -2.42 9.83 -2.16
N GLU A 22 -3.15 10.87 -1.80
CA GLU A 22 -4.55 10.75 -1.39
C GLU A 22 -5.44 10.44 -2.61
N ILE A 23 -6.51 9.69 -2.38
CA ILE A 23 -7.59 9.53 -3.35
C ILE A 23 -8.57 10.69 -3.13
N THR A 24 -8.82 11.47 -4.17
CA THR A 24 -9.70 12.66 -4.06
C THR A 24 -11.13 12.26 -3.71
N ASP A 25 -11.89 13.19 -3.13
CA ASP A 25 -13.28 12.96 -2.71
C ASP A 25 -14.17 12.52 -3.87
N ASP A 26 -13.96 13.10 -5.07
CA ASP A 26 -14.70 12.72 -6.30
C ASP A 26 -14.41 11.27 -6.70
N ILE A 27 -13.12 10.89 -6.74
CA ILE A 27 -12.72 9.51 -7.07
C ILE A 27 -13.23 8.55 -5.99
N SER A 28 -13.12 8.91 -4.70
CA SER A 28 -13.59 8.10 -3.59
C SER A 28 -15.10 7.81 -3.69
N LYS A 29 -15.89 8.84 -3.98
CA LYS A 29 -17.34 8.69 -4.16
C LYS A 29 -17.69 7.77 -5.32
N ARG A 30 -17.06 7.98 -6.49
CA ARG A 30 -17.25 7.11 -7.66
C ARG A 30 -16.84 5.66 -7.36
N LEU A 31 -15.73 5.47 -6.64
CA LEU A 31 -15.24 4.15 -6.22
C LEU A 31 -16.25 3.44 -5.31
N PHE A 32 -16.76 4.11 -4.28
CA PHE A 32 -17.74 3.50 -3.37
C PHE A 32 -19.04 3.13 -4.07
N ASP A 33 -19.57 4.01 -4.93
CA ASP A 33 -20.76 3.73 -5.72
C ASP A 33 -20.53 2.55 -6.68
N TYR A 34 -19.33 2.47 -7.28
CA TYR A 34 -18.92 1.40 -8.16
C TYR A 34 -18.84 0.05 -7.43
N LEU A 35 -18.14 0.00 -6.30
CA LEU A 35 -17.98 -1.21 -5.51
C LEU A 35 -19.32 -1.72 -4.97
N LYS A 36 -20.16 -0.84 -4.46
CA LYS A 36 -21.51 -1.18 -3.99
C LYS A 36 -22.36 -1.82 -5.07
N LYS A 37 -22.23 -1.35 -6.31
CA LYS A 37 -23.01 -1.85 -7.46
C LYS A 37 -22.45 -3.15 -8.04
N ASN A 38 -21.13 -3.24 -8.17
CA ASN A 38 -20.48 -4.28 -8.98
C ASN A 38 -19.79 -5.36 -8.13
N CYS A 39 -19.51 -5.08 -6.86
CA CYS A 39 -18.74 -5.98 -5.98
C CYS A 39 -19.45 -6.20 -4.63
N PRO A 40 -20.69 -6.75 -4.63
CA PRO A 40 -21.52 -6.83 -3.39
C PRO A 40 -20.91 -7.73 -2.32
N ASP A 41 -20.06 -8.70 -2.69
CA ASP A 41 -19.41 -9.63 -1.77
C ASP A 41 -18.01 -9.16 -1.30
N LEU A 42 -17.65 -7.91 -1.62
CA LEU A 42 -16.39 -7.32 -1.19
C LEU A 42 -16.58 -6.58 0.14
N ASP A 43 -15.85 -6.99 1.15
CA ASP A 43 -15.66 -6.19 2.35
C ASP A 43 -14.48 -5.25 2.14
N TYR A 44 -14.56 -4.03 2.65
CA TYR A 44 -13.45 -3.09 2.57
C TYR A 44 -13.29 -2.23 3.80
N PHE A 45 -12.09 -1.73 3.96
CA PHE A 45 -11.57 -1.00 5.08
C PHE A 45 -10.89 0.28 4.58
N LEU A 46 -11.25 1.39 5.19
CA LEU A 46 -10.75 2.70 4.80
C LEU A 46 -9.57 3.10 5.67
N ASP A 47 -8.46 3.39 5.02
CA ASP A 47 -7.32 4.05 5.63
C ASP A 47 -7.38 5.53 5.26
N VAL A 48 -7.65 6.41 6.23
CA VAL A 48 -7.93 7.82 5.97
C VAL A 48 -7.00 8.75 6.75
N SER A 49 -6.73 9.93 6.20
CA SER A 49 -6.00 11.02 6.87
C SER A 49 -6.95 12.13 7.33
N PRO A 50 -6.60 12.94 8.34
CA PRO A 50 -5.61 12.72 9.39
C PRO A 50 -6.24 11.88 10.53
N SER A 51 -6.03 10.61 10.55
CA SER A 51 -6.59 9.76 11.59
C SER A 51 -5.66 8.58 11.86
N ASP A 52 -5.55 8.24 13.14
CA ASP A 52 -4.99 6.96 13.58
C ASP A 52 -6.09 5.88 13.63
N HIS A 53 -7.31 6.21 13.20
CA HIS A 53 -8.45 5.30 13.19
C HIS A 53 -8.65 4.69 11.82
N HIS A 54 -8.97 3.43 11.84
CA HIS A 54 -9.31 2.63 10.69
C HIS A 54 -10.81 2.34 10.72
N TYR A 55 -11.45 2.45 9.57
CA TYR A 55 -12.91 2.32 9.49
C TYR A 55 -13.29 1.19 8.55
N GLY A 56 -14.06 0.24 9.05
CA GLY A 56 -14.61 -0.85 8.25
C GLY A 56 -15.96 -0.50 7.65
N TYR A 57 -16.24 -1.02 6.48
CA TYR A 57 -17.54 -0.95 5.82
C TYR A 57 -17.97 -2.35 5.36
N SER A 58 -19.27 -2.45 5.06
CA SER A 58 -19.99 -3.68 4.72
C SER A 58 -20.34 -4.53 5.94
N GLY A 59 -21.03 -5.63 5.73
CA GLY A 59 -21.38 -6.59 6.81
C GLY A 59 -20.16 -7.15 7.53
N GLY A 60 -18.97 -6.93 7.00
CA GLY A 60 -17.68 -7.33 7.59
C GLY A 60 -17.52 -8.85 7.71
N TYR A 61 -18.24 -9.64 6.90
CA TYR A 61 -18.22 -11.10 7.00
C TYR A 61 -16.83 -11.67 6.69
N HIS A 62 -16.24 -11.27 5.61
CA HIS A 62 -14.89 -11.70 5.21
C HIS A 62 -13.83 -11.03 6.07
N MET A 63 -14.00 -9.74 6.36
CA MET A 63 -13.09 -8.94 7.17
C MET A 63 -12.93 -9.52 8.59
N LYS A 64 -14.01 -9.91 9.26
CA LYS A 64 -13.97 -10.51 10.61
C LYS A 64 -13.19 -11.82 10.69
N ARG A 65 -13.03 -12.52 9.57
CA ARG A 65 -12.21 -13.73 9.50
C ARG A 65 -10.72 -13.42 9.38
N HIS A 66 -10.39 -12.27 8.80
CA HIS A 66 -9.01 -11.82 8.59
C HIS A 66 -8.45 -11.04 9.76
N MET A 67 -9.23 -10.15 10.35
CA MET A 67 -8.75 -9.23 11.36
C MET A 67 -9.41 -9.50 12.72
N LYS A 68 -8.58 -9.67 13.73
CA LYS A 68 -9.01 -9.94 15.12
C LYS A 68 -9.41 -8.68 15.89
N SER A 69 -9.33 -7.50 15.29
CA SER A 69 -9.67 -6.22 15.91
C SER A 69 -11.12 -5.85 15.67
N GLU A 70 -11.73 -5.16 16.64
CA GLU A 70 -13.03 -4.52 16.47
C GLU A 70 -12.86 -3.30 15.55
N PHE A 71 -13.78 -3.14 14.60
CA PHE A 71 -13.84 -1.98 13.71
C PHE A 71 -15.12 -1.20 13.99
N ASP A 72 -15.02 0.11 13.89
CA ASP A 72 -16.21 0.93 13.75
C ASP A 72 -16.77 0.75 12.34
N LEU A 73 -17.90 0.05 12.24
CA LEU A 73 -18.62 -0.10 10.97
C LEU A 73 -19.30 1.22 10.63
N CYS A 74 -19.03 1.76 9.46
CA CYS A 74 -19.65 3.00 9.02
C CYS A 74 -19.89 3.03 7.52
N GLU A 75 -20.82 3.87 7.10
CA GLU A 75 -21.01 4.17 5.69
C GLU A 75 -19.80 4.97 5.15
N PRO A 76 -19.18 4.57 4.04
CA PRO A 76 -17.96 5.21 3.50
C PRO A 76 -18.11 6.71 3.28
N ASN A 77 -19.27 7.14 2.78
CA ASN A 77 -19.57 8.55 2.51
C ASN A 77 -19.50 9.45 3.75
N ARG A 78 -19.54 8.88 4.96
CA ARG A 78 -19.40 9.65 6.20
C ARG A 78 -18.03 10.31 6.34
N TYR A 79 -17.01 9.78 5.66
CA TYR A 79 -15.64 10.29 5.68
C TYR A 79 -15.33 11.22 4.52
N LEU A 80 -16.27 11.39 3.56
CA LEU A 80 -16.17 12.38 2.49
C LEU A 80 -16.71 13.74 2.96
N ASP A 81 -16.25 14.20 4.11
CA ASP A 81 -16.69 15.44 4.76
C ASP A 81 -15.79 16.65 4.44
N GLY A 82 -14.82 16.47 3.55
CA GLY A 82 -13.80 17.48 3.19
C GLY A 82 -12.65 17.60 4.19
N ASN A 83 -12.77 17.00 5.39
CA ASN A 83 -11.74 17.02 6.42
C ASN A 83 -10.86 15.76 6.38
N HIS A 84 -11.38 14.67 5.84
CA HIS A 84 -10.68 13.40 5.70
C HIS A 84 -10.38 13.13 4.23
N LYS A 85 -9.28 12.43 3.96
CA LYS A 85 -8.88 11.96 2.64
C LYS A 85 -8.62 10.47 2.67
N LEU A 86 -9.15 9.77 1.69
CA LEU A 86 -8.89 8.35 1.53
C LEU A 86 -7.46 8.14 1.06
N LEU A 87 -6.71 7.33 1.78
CA LEU A 87 -5.33 6.98 1.44
C LEU A 87 -5.27 5.63 0.73
N ARG A 88 -6.02 4.67 1.26
CA ARG A 88 -6.04 3.29 0.82
C ARG A 88 -7.39 2.66 1.13
N LEU A 89 -7.84 1.79 0.25
CA LEU A 89 -8.92 0.88 0.51
C LEU A 89 -8.36 -0.54 0.55
N PHE A 90 -8.34 -1.16 1.73
CA PHE A 90 -8.01 -2.57 1.90
C PHE A 90 -9.29 -3.38 1.76
N CYS A 91 -9.29 -4.37 0.86
CA CYS A 91 -10.47 -5.13 0.52
C CYS A 91 -10.25 -6.62 0.75
N VAL A 92 -11.31 -7.30 1.21
CA VAL A 92 -11.33 -8.74 1.43
C VAL A 92 -12.54 -9.34 0.73
N GLY A 93 -12.30 -10.32 -0.14
CA GLY A 93 -13.35 -11.02 -0.87
C GLY A 93 -13.51 -12.49 -0.43
N PRO A 94 -14.42 -13.22 -1.06
CA PRO A 94 -14.65 -14.64 -0.76
C PRO A 94 -13.45 -15.53 -1.10
N ASP A 95 -12.73 -15.24 -2.18
CA ASP A 95 -11.57 -16.00 -2.64
C ASP A 95 -10.62 -15.16 -3.53
N ASN A 96 -9.50 -15.77 -3.91
CA ASN A 96 -8.48 -15.12 -4.74
C ASN A 96 -8.99 -14.72 -6.13
N ALA A 97 -9.80 -15.58 -6.78
CA ALA A 97 -10.29 -15.30 -8.12
C ALA A 97 -11.20 -14.08 -8.14
N TYR A 98 -12.05 -13.96 -7.12
CA TYR A 98 -12.92 -12.80 -6.96
C TYR A 98 -12.13 -11.51 -6.80
N VAL A 99 -11.16 -11.47 -5.88
CA VAL A 99 -10.39 -10.25 -5.63
C VAL A 99 -9.46 -9.89 -6.78
N ASP A 100 -8.89 -10.88 -7.49
CA ASP A 100 -8.11 -10.65 -8.70
C ASP A 100 -8.98 -10.01 -9.79
N HIS A 101 -10.22 -10.50 -9.97
CA HIS A 101 -11.18 -9.91 -10.91
C HIS A 101 -11.55 -8.47 -10.50
N VAL A 102 -11.79 -8.21 -9.23
CA VAL A 102 -12.04 -6.84 -8.74
C VAL A 102 -10.85 -5.93 -9.02
N ALA A 103 -9.62 -6.39 -8.78
CA ALA A 103 -8.42 -5.61 -9.10
C ALA A 103 -8.32 -5.27 -10.60
N GLU A 104 -8.62 -6.24 -11.49
CA GLU A 104 -8.67 -6.01 -12.94
C GLU A 104 -9.74 -4.98 -13.33
N MET A 105 -10.94 -5.06 -12.76
CA MET A 105 -12.02 -4.10 -12.99
C MET A 105 -11.60 -2.68 -12.56
N ILE A 106 -10.99 -2.53 -11.38
CA ILE A 106 -10.50 -1.23 -10.90
C ILE A 106 -9.41 -0.68 -11.81
N ASN A 107 -8.44 -1.50 -12.21
CA ASN A 107 -7.36 -1.08 -13.09
C ASN A 107 -7.85 -0.69 -14.49
N HIS A 108 -8.96 -1.26 -14.96
CA HIS A 108 -9.59 -0.92 -16.23
C HIS A 108 -10.45 0.35 -16.11
N ASP A 109 -11.43 0.35 -15.18
CA ASP A 109 -12.49 1.36 -15.13
C ASP A 109 -12.04 2.67 -14.45
N PHE A 110 -10.99 2.61 -13.62
CA PHE A 110 -10.33 3.76 -13.00
C PHE A 110 -8.89 3.95 -13.52
N SER A 111 -8.65 3.56 -14.77
CA SER A 111 -7.33 3.69 -15.38
C SER A 111 -6.80 5.13 -15.30
N GLY A 112 -5.55 5.27 -14.84
CA GLY A 112 -4.92 6.59 -14.63
C GLY A 112 -5.29 7.30 -13.32
N GLU A 113 -6.23 6.76 -12.54
CA GLU A 113 -6.66 7.33 -11.26
C GLU A 113 -6.33 6.42 -10.08
N LEU A 114 -6.65 5.11 -10.20
CA LEU A 114 -6.47 4.11 -9.16
C LEU A 114 -5.66 2.92 -9.66
N HIS A 115 -5.08 2.21 -8.69
CA HIS A 115 -4.39 0.95 -8.91
C HIS A 115 -4.83 -0.08 -7.86
N GLY A 116 -5.44 -1.18 -8.31
CA GLY A 116 -5.81 -2.34 -7.49
C GLY A 116 -4.80 -3.47 -7.68
N PHE A 117 -4.35 -4.08 -6.60
CA PHE A 117 -3.43 -5.22 -6.65
C PHE A 117 -3.60 -6.14 -5.44
N ARG A 118 -3.35 -7.42 -5.64
CA ARG A 118 -3.42 -8.41 -4.57
C ARG A 118 -2.26 -8.25 -3.59
N THR A 119 -2.56 -8.27 -2.29
CA THR A 119 -1.60 -8.14 -1.20
C THR A 119 -1.47 -9.40 -0.36
N ASP A 120 -2.52 -10.22 -0.29
CA ASP A 120 -2.54 -11.49 0.46
C ASP A 120 -3.63 -12.40 -0.11
N GLN A 121 -3.87 -13.58 0.52
CA GLN A 121 -4.97 -14.46 0.17
C GLN A 121 -6.30 -13.71 0.28
N ASN A 122 -7.07 -13.73 -0.80
CA ASN A 122 -8.36 -13.05 -0.95
C ASN A 122 -8.40 -11.57 -0.51
N CYS A 123 -7.25 -10.89 -0.56
CA CYS A 123 -7.10 -9.48 -0.21
C CYS A 123 -6.49 -8.67 -1.35
N ILE A 124 -7.02 -7.46 -1.56
CA ILE A 124 -6.43 -6.46 -2.45
C ILE A 124 -6.34 -5.11 -1.74
N ASP A 125 -5.35 -4.32 -2.15
CA ASP A 125 -5.30 -2.89 -1.88
C ASP A 125 -5.72 -2.11 -3.12
N ILE A 126 -6.47 -1.03 -2.92
CA ILE A 126 -6.79 -0.03 -3.94
C ILE A 126 -6.20 1.30 -3.48
N LEU A 127 -5.33 1.87 -4.31
CA LEU A 127 -4.55 3.07 -4.04
C LEU A 127 -4.66 4.08 -5.18
N ASN A 128 -4.27 5.32 -4.93
CA ASN A 128 -3.98 6.26 -6.00
C ASN A 128 -2.93 5.66 -6.96
N VAL A 129 -3.11 5.81 -8.26
CA VAL A 129 -2.22 5.23 -9.30
C VAL A 129 -0.75 5.62 -9.12
N ASN A 130 -0.48 6.80 -8.58
CA ASN A 130 0.87 7.29 -8.30
C ASN A 130 1.40 6.83 -6.93
N CYS A 131 0.58 6.15 -6.12
CA CYS A 131 0.99 5.66 -4.81
C CYS A 131 1.79 4.38 -4.96
N SER A 132 3.03 4.40 -4.52
CA SER A 132 3.87 3.21 -4.34
C SER A 132 5.00 3.50 -3.35
N LYS A 133 5.54 2.46 -2.73
CA LYS A 133 6.70 2.58 -1.84
C LYS A 133 7.90 3.20 -2.57
N GLY A 134 8.09 2.89 -3.86
CA GLY A 134 9.16 3.47 -4.68
C GLY A 134 8.98 4.95 -4.97
N HIS A 135 7.77 5.39 -5.33
CA HIS A 135 7.50 6.82 -5.49
C HIS A 135 7.72 7.58 -4.19
N GLN A 136 7.33 6.99 -3.07
CA GLN A 136 7.55 7.62 -1.77
C GLN A 136 9.03 7.67 -1.39
N LEU A 137 9.83 6.68 -1.77
CA LEU A 137 11.28 6.73 -1.59
C LEU A 137 11.91 7.88 -2.40
N LYS A 138 11.47 8.12 -3.64
CA LYS A 138 11.90 9.30 -4.42
C LYS A 138 11.57 10.62 -3.71
N ASN A 139 10.37 10.72 -3.14
CA ASN A 139 10.00 11.90 -2.37
C ASN A 139 10.91 12.08 -1.14
N LEU A 140 11.23 11.01 -0.43
CA LEU A 140 12.17 11.06 0.70
C LEU A 140 13.57 11.49 0.29
N MET A 141 14.08 11.03 -0.86
CA MET A 141 15.36 11.49 -1.42
C MET A 141 15.34 13.01 -1.66
N GLN A 142 14.27 13.53 -2.27
CA GLN A 142 14.12 14.97 -2.53
C GLN A 142 14.06 15.79 -1.23
N ILE A 143 13.26 15.35 -0.27
CA ILE A 143 13.06 16.05 1.01
C ILE A 143 14.33 16.07 1.86
N THR A 144 15.07 14.95 1.86
CA THR A 144 16.29 14.79 2.67
C THR A 144 17.55 15.30 1.96
N GLY A 145 17.47 15.61 0.66
CA GLY A 145 18.60 15.97 -0.17
C GLY A 145 19.61 14.84 -0.38
N ARG A 146 19.23 13.60 -0.05
CA ARG A 146 20.09 12.42 -0.17
C ARG A 146 20.00 11.81 -1.56
N LYS A 147 21.10 11.20 -2.00
CA LYS A 147 21.19 10.55 -3.31
C LYS A 147 20.69 9.12 -3.24
N LYS A 148 20.31 8.54 -4.38
CA LYS A 148 19.87 7.15 -4.53
C LYS A 148 20.84 6.15 -3.88
N GLU A 149 22.13 6.35 -4.07
CA GLU A 149 23.21 5.47 -3.60
C GLU A 149 23.34 5.43 -2.06
N GLU A 150 22.67 6.35 -1.37
CA GLU A 150 22.65 6.38 0.10
C GLU A 150 21.50 5.57 0.71
N PHE A 151 20.66 4.95 -0.14
CA PHE A 151 19.52 4.16 0.29
C PHE A 151 19.70 2.69 -0.09
N ALA A 152 19.41 1.82 0.86
CA ALA A 152 19.19 0.41 0.62
C ALA A 152 17.72 0.09 0.94
N ALA A 153 17.14 -0.83 0.18
CA ALA A 153 15.78 -1.29 0.41
C ALA A 153 15.76 -2.83 0.53
N VAL A 154 14.98 -3.33 1.46
CA VAL A 154 14.73 -4.76 1.65
C VAL A 154 13.24 -5.01 1.50
N GLY A 155 12.86 -6.05 0.77
CA GLY A 155 11.46 -6.42 0.55
C GLY A 155 11.26 -7.92 0.41
N ASP A 156 10.01 -8.37 0.47
CA ASP A 156 9.59 -9.77 0.35
C ASP A 156 8.44 -9.96 -0.66
N GLU A 157 7.62 -8.94 -0.88
CA GLU A 157 6.44 -9.03 -1.70
C GLU A 157 6.56 -8.31 -3.06
N ALA A 158 5.68 -8.66 -3.99
CA ALA A 158 5.62 -8.03 -5.32
C ALA A 158 5.41 -6.50 -5.26
N ALA A 159 4.75 -6.00 -4.21
CA ALA A 159 4.55 -4.57 -3.96
C ALA A 159 5.87 -3.82 -3.67
N ASP A 160 6.92 -4.54 -3.22
CA ASP A 160 8.22 -3.96 -2.90
C ASP A 160 9.13 -3.79 -4.13
N VAL A 161 8.73 -4.32 -5.29
CA VAL A 161 9.50 -4.20 -6.54
C VAL A 161 9.83 -2.73 -6.85
N THR A 162 8.87 -1.84 -6.71
CA THR A 162 9.10 -0.40 -6.96
C THR A 162 10.09 0.19 -5.96
N LEU A 163 10.03 -0.25 -4.70
CA LEU A 163 10.93 0.22 -3.65
C LEU A 163 12.38 -0.19 -3.91
N ILE A 164 12.63 -1.48 -4.18
CA ILE A 164 14.01 -1.97 -4.43
C ILE A 164 14.61 -1.39 -5.71
N MET A 165 13.82 -1.15 -6.74
CA MET A 165 14.30 -0.55 -7.99
C MET A 165 14.69 0.92 -7.84
N GLU A 166 14.09 1.64 -6.91
CA GLU A 166 14.39 3.04 -6.64
C GLU A 166 15.52 3.23 -5.63
N ALA A 167 15.89 2.23 -4.85
CA ALA A 167 17.02 2.27 -3.94
C ALA A 167 18.36 2.11 -4.69
N GLY A 168 19.48 2.53 -4.07
CA GLY A 168 20.83 2.31 -4.57
C GLY A 168 21.22 0.84 -4.51
N ILE A 169 20.74 0.11 -3.50
CA ILE A 169 20.85 -1.34 -3.37
C ILE A 169 19.47 -1.89 -3.05
N GLY A 170 18.92 -2.72 -3.93
CA GLY A 170 17.66 -3.42 -3.76
C GLY A 170 17.88 -4.88 -3.33
N ILE A 171 17.37 -5.25 -2.19
CA ILE A 171 17.58 -6.57 -1.56
C ILE A 171 16.23 -7.28 -1.44
N ALA A 172 16.15 -8.54 -1.87
CA ALA A 172 14.97 -9.38 -1.67
C ALA A 172 15.21 -10.43 -0.58
N MET A 173 14.15 -10.78 0.15
CA MET A 173 14.17 -11.97 0.97
C MET A 173 14.22 -13.22 0.07
N GLU A 174 14.97 -14.27 0.48
CA GLU A 174 15.10 -15.51 -0.31
C GLU A 174 13.77 -16.24 -0.51
N ASP A 175 12.83 -16.10 0.43
CA ASP A 175 11.49 -16.68 0.40
C ASP A 175 10.44 -15.68 -0.17
N GLY A 176 10.90 -14.53 -0.68
CA GLY A 176 10.06 -13.52 -1.28
C GLY A 176 9.49 -13.91 -2.65
N SER A 177 8.64 -13.05 -3.19
CA SER A 177 8.00 -13.28 -4.49
C SER A 177 9.02 -13.39 -5.62
N GLU A 178 8.81 -14.31 -6.57
CA GLU A 178 9.69 -14.47 -7.74
C GLU A 178 9.90 -13.16 -8.53
N LYS A 179 8.85 -12.34 -8.61
CA LYS A 179 8.90 -11.04 -9.31
C LYS A 179 9.89 -10.10 -8.65
N LEU A 180 9.94 -10.10 -7.32
CA LEU A 180 10.85 -9.29 -6.53
C LEU A 180 12.29 -9.82 -6.66
N ILE A 181 12.49 -11.12 -6.45
CA ILE A 181 13.81 -11.78 -6.51
C ILE A 181 14.48 -11.52 -7.87
N LYS A 182 13.72 -11.58 -8.99
CA LYS A 182 14.24 -11.29 -10.33
C LYS A 182 14.69 -9.84 -10.55
N LYS A 183 14.29 -8.91 -9.68
CA LYS A 183 14.59 -7.48 -9.81
C LYS A 183 15.56 -6.99 -8.75
N ALA A 184 15.82 -7.77 -7.71
CA ALA A 184 16.75 -7.41 -6.66
C ALA A 184 18.21 -7.55 -7.11
N ASP A 185 19.08 -6.72 -6.55
CA ASP A 185 20.53 -6.82 -6.75
C ASP A 185 21.10 -8.05 -6.02
N MET A 186 20.47 -8.44 -4.90
CA MET A 186 20.85 -9.63 -4.13
C MET A 186 19.67 -10.18 -3.30
N THR A 187 19.86 -11.42 -2.78
CA THR A 187 18.92 -12.03 -1.85
C THR A 187 19.58 -12.31 -0.51
N VAL A 188 18.78 -12.31 0.56
CA VAL A 188 19.21 -12.59 1.94
C VAL A 188 18.20 -13.46 2.67
N LYS A 189 18.65 -14.18 3.71
CA LYS A 189 17.77 -15.00 4.56
C LYS A 189 17.06 -14.21 5.65
N SER A 190 17.65 -13.08 6.04
CA SER A 190 17.07 -12.22 7.07
C SER A 190 17.42 -10.75 6.84
N VAL A 191 16.64 -9.85 7.43
CA VAL A 191 16.96 -8.42 7.45
C VAL A 191 18.29 -8.16 8.17
N ALA A 192 18.66 -8.97 9.15
CA ALA A 192 19.96 -8.89 9.84
C ALA A 192 21.11 -9.12 8.87
N ASP A 193 21.02 -10.14 7.99
CA ASP A 193 22.05 -10.40 6.97
C ASP A 193 22.20 -9.23 6.01
N ALA A 194 21.09 -8.58 5.62
CA ALA A 194 21.12 -7.37 4.81
C ALA A 194 21.88 -6.23 5.51
N ILE A 195 21.60 -6.01 6.79
CA ILE A 195 22.28 -4.97 7.58
C ILE A 195 23.77 -5.29 7.70
N ASP A 196 24.14 -6.54 8.00
CA ASP A 196 25.54 -6.96 8.10
C ASP A 196 26.32 -6.78 6.79
N PHE A 197 25.67 -7.07 5.64
CA PHE A 197 26.23 -6.80 4.33
C PHE A 197 26.49 -5.30 4.13
N LEU A 198 25.47 -4.47 4.35
CA LEU A 198 25.57 -3.02 4.15
C LEU A 198 26.61 -2.34 5.03
N LEU A 199 26.81 -2.83 6.25
CA LEU A 199 27.83 -2.32 7.17
C LEU A 199 29.25 -2.71 6.76
N LYS A 200 29.44 -3.83 6.06
CA LYS A 200 30.74 -4.25 5.52
C LYS A 200 31.14 -3.47 4.28
N GLU A 201 30.21 -3.17 3.40
CA GLU A 201 30.44 -2.37 2.17
C GLU A 201 30.84 -0.92 2.47
N LYS A 202 30.50 -0.38 3.65
CA LYS A 202 30.87 0.98 4.09
C LYS A 202 32.28 1.10 4.67
N ARG A 203 33.06 0.01 4.70
CA ARG A 203 34.45 0.01 5.14
C ARG A 203 35.39 -0.05 3.96
#